data_6b505587ac5b9571aff66c1a981f8c58
#
_entry.id   6b505587ac5b9571aff66c1a981f8c58
#
_cell.length_a   1.000
_cell.length_b   1.000
_cell.length_c   1.000
_cell.angle_alpha   90.00
_cell.angle_beta   90.00
_cell.angle_gamma   90.00
#
_symmetry.space_group_name_H-M   'P 1'
#
loop_
_entity.id
_entity.type
_entity.pdbx_description
1 polymer ?
#
loop_
_entity_poly.entity_id
_entity_poly.type
_entity_poly.pdbx_seq_one_letter_code
_entity_poly.pdbx_strand_id
1 'polypeptide(L)'
;MHARKIWYLIGSIFEKLEQSLSSLVSFSENIRLRGQKPSSRVLQRGLFMPDINEFLILGLTQASRVARIKRLRFADDTPLAIETSTVPADFIPDPESVETSLYEALRARDHAPVRAVQRVTACNLALKDAELLGLTAGDAVLSIQRIAFLRDGRIVELTTGYYRSDMYDFVTELRSEADE
;
A
#
# COMPACT_ATOMS: atom_id res chain seq x y z
N MET A 1 -24.71 15.68 -1.22
CA MET A 1 -25.18 14.55 -2.04
C MET A 1 -25.00 14.72 -3.56
N HIS A 2 -24.55 15.87 -4.07
CA HIS A 2 -24.40 16.15 -5.52
C HIS A 2 -22.97 15.90 -6.09
N ALA A 3 -21.92 16.08 -5.30
CA ALA A 3 -20.53 15.90 -5.76
C ALA A 3 -20.20 14.46 -6.19
N ARG A 4 -20.73 13.44 -5.49
CA ARG A 4 -20.54 12.01 -5.84
C ARG A 4 -21.07 11.63 -7.24
N LYS A 5 -22.12 12.32 -7.73
CA LYS A 5 -22.72 12.03 -9.06
C LYS A 5 -21.90 12.56 -10.24
N ILE A 6 -21.16 13.64 -10.06
CA ILE A 6 -20.37 14.26 -11.14
C ILE A 6 -19.14 13.39 -11.46
N TRP A 7 -18.49 12.81 -10.46
CA TRP A 7 -17.34 11.92 -10.65
C TRP A 7 -17.72 10.58 -11.30
N TYR A 8 -18.92 10.07 -11.05
CA TYR A 8 -19.44 8.88 -11.75
C TYR A 8 -19.57 9.08 -13.27
N LEU A 9 -19.81 10.30 -13.73
CA LEU A 9 -19.93 10.63 -15.16
C LEU A 9 -18.58 10.79 -15.87
N ILE A 10 -17.53 11.19 -15.14
CA ILE A 10 -16.18 11.36 -15.69
C ILE A 10 -15.39 10.04 -15.59
N GLY A 11 -15.64 9.22 -14.56
CA GLY A 11 -14.97 7.94 -14.32
C GLY A 11 -15.42 6.79 -15.23
N SER A 12 -16.54 6.93 -15.96
CA SER A 12 -17.10 5.83 -16.75
C SER A 12 -16.34 5.55 -18.08
N ILE A 13 -15.31 6.31 -18.42
CA ILE A 13 -14.54 6.13 -19.66
C ILE A 13 -13.28 5.27 -19.44
N PHE A 14 -12.79 5.18 -18.20
CA PHE A 14 -11.68 4.30 -17.81
C PHE A 14 -11.95 3.74 -16.41
N GLU A 15 -12.16 2.44 -16.29
CA GLU A 15 -12.35 1.73 -15.01
C GLU A 15 -11.05 1.67 -14.19
N LYS A 16 -10.56 2.85 -13.75
CA LYS A 16 -9.43 2.90 -12.82
C LYS A 16 -9.87 2.64 -11.40
N LEU A 17 -8.99 1.99 -10.65
CA LEU A 17 -9.16 1.79 -9.22
C LEU A 17 -8.85 3.10 -8.48
N GLU A 18 -9.86 3.81 -8.05
CA GLU A 18 -9.72 5.04 -7.26
C GLU A 18 -9.42 4.73 -5.80
N GLN A 19 -8.40 5.31 -5.21
CA GLN A 19 -8.14 5.29 -3.78
C GLN A 19 -8.30 6.70 -3.20
N SER A 20 -9.12 6.82 -2.15
CA SER A 20 -9.18 8.07 -1.38
C SER A 20 -7.86 8.34 -0.67
N LEU A 21 -7.30 9.54 -0.85
CA LEU A 21 -6.13 10.00 -0.10
C LEU A 21 -6.47 10.38 1.35
N SER A 22 -7.75 10.53 1.69
CA SER A 22 -8.20 10.97 3.01
C SER A 22 -8.54 9.83 3.97
N SER A 23 -8.45 8.56 3.54
CA SER A 23 -8.77 7.40 4.37
C SER A 23 -7.65 6.37 4.41
N LEU A 24 -7.33 5.88 5.62
CA LEU A 24 -6.36 4.82 5.82
C LEU A 24 -7.04 3.46 5.63
N VAL A 25 -7.00 2.95 4.41
CA VAL A 25 -7.47 1.61 4.06
C VAL A 25 -6.31 0.75 3.53
N SER A 26 -6.35 -0.53 3.81
CA SER A 26 -5.39 -1.48 3.23
C SER A 26 -5.71 -1.71 1.74
N PHE A 27 -4.72 -2.21 0.99
CA PHE A 27 -4.96 -2.63 -0.40
C PHE A 27 -6.14 -3.60 -0.51
N SER A 28 -6.17 -4.62 0.36
CA SER A 28 -7.22 -5.65 0.32
C SER A 28 -8.61 -5.09 0.62
N GLU A 29 -8.73 -4.16 1.57
CA GLU A 29 -9.98 -3.47 1.86
C GLU A 29 -10.42 -2.60 0.68
N ASN A 30 -9.51 -1.86 0.07
CA ASN A 30 -9.81 -1.02 -1.08
C ASN A 30 -10.35 -1.82 -2.26
N ILE A 31 -9.75 -2.97 -2.57
CA ILE A 31 -10.21 -3.86 -3.64
C ILE A 31 -11.59 -4.46 -3.31
N ARG A 32 -11.81 -4.90 -2.06
CA ARG A 32 -13.14 -5.44 -1.63
C ARG A 32 -14.24 -4.41 -1.68
N LEU A 33 -13.97 -3.15 -1.30
CA LEU A 33 -14.95 -2.05 -1.36
C LEU A 33 -15.46 -1.79 -2.78
N ARG A 34 -14.73 -2.22 -3.78
CA ARG A 34 -15.07 -2.12 -5.21
C ARG A 34 -15.74 -3.38 -5.77
N GLY A 35 -16.01 -4.36 -4.91
CA GLY A 35 -16.63 -5.62 -5.30
C GLY A 35 -15.69 -6.60 -5.99
N GLN A 36 -14.37 -6.32 -6.00
CA GLN A 36 -13.36 -7.19 -6.57
C GLN A 36 -12.68 -8.05 -5.49
N LYS A 37 -12.08 -9.16 -5.91
CA LYS A 37 -11.40 -10.10 -5.03
C LYS A 37 -9.90 -9.76 -4.94
N PRO A 38 -9.39 -9.33 -3.77
CA PRO A 38 -7.96 -9.13 -3.59
C PRO A 38 -7.24 -10.47 -3.48
N SER A 39 -6.11 -10.58 -4.16
CA SER A 39 -5.20 -11.70 -3.99
C SER A 39 -3.74 -11.24 -4.03
N SER A 40 -2.80 -12.12 -3.68
CA SER A 40 -1.38 -11.80 -3.68
C SER A 40 -0.55 -13.02 -4.02
N ARG A 41 0.51 -12.80 -4.80
CA ARG A 41 1.62 -13.74 -4.93
C ARG A 41 2.80 -13.21 -4.12
N VAL A 42 3.25 -13.98 -3.15
CA VAL A 42 4.44 -13.64 -2.35
C VAL A 42 5.68 -13.76 -3.23
N LEU A 43 6.47 -12.71 -3.31
CA LEU A 43 7.75 -12.66 -4.03
C LEU A 43 8.93 -12.84 -3.08
N GLN A 44 8.80 -12.33 -1.84
CA GLN A 44 9.77 -12.50 -0.76
C GLN A 44 9.04 -12.36 0.58
N ARG A 45 9.39 -13.17 1.56
CA ARG A 45 8.85 -13.07 2.92
C ARG A 45 9.84 -13.66 3.92
N GLY A 46 9.98 -13.03 5.09
CA GLY A 46 10.87 -13.52 6.14
C GLY A 46 11.24 -12.44 7.15
N LEU A 47 12.10 -12.81 8.09
CA LEU A 47 12.75 -11.91 9.04
C LEU A 47 14.14 -11.56 8.53
N PHE A 48 14.43 -10.25 8.48
CA PHE A 48 15.68 -9.71 7.96
C PHE A 48 16.30 -8.70 8.93
N MET A 49 17.58 -8.43 8.73
CA MET A 49 18.20 -7.21 9.25
C MET A 49 17.63 -6.01 8.48
N PRO A 50 17.28 -4.91 9.16
CA PRO A 50 16.85 -3.70 8.47
C PRO A 50 17.96 -3.11 7.63
N ASP A 51 17.61 -2.55 6.48
CA ASP A 51 18.52 -1.65 5.78
C ASP A 51 18.60 -0.28 6.49
N ILE A 52 19.47 0.62 6.02
CA ILE A 52 19.68 1.91 6.66
C ILE A 52 18.41 2.78 6.67
N ASN A 53 17.62 2.74 5.59
CA ASN A 53 16.38 3.52 5.49
C ASN A 53 15.29 2.96 6.42
N GLU A 54 15.12 1.64 6.42
CA GLU A 54 14.22 0.94 7.33
C GLU A 54 14.59 1.21 8.79
N PHE A 55 15.90 1.12 9.11
CA PHE A 55 16.43 1.39 10.44
C PHE A 55 16.08 2.80 10.92
N LEU A 56 16.35 3.81 10.09
CA LEU A 56 16.09 5.21 10.43
C LEU A 56 14.62 5.55 10.50
N ILE A 57 13.83 5.10 9.50
CA ILE A 57 12.40 5.44 9.39
C ILE A 57 11.60 4.75 10.51
N LEU A 58 11.87 3.47 10.77
CA LEU A 58 11.14 2.69 11.77
C LEU A 58 11.63 2.95 13.21
N GLY A 59 12.69 3.74 13.39
CA GLY A 59 13.24 4.05 14.72
C GLY A 59 13.80 2.82 15.45
N LEU A 60 14.48 1.93 14.72
CA LEU A 60 14.92 0.64 15.23
C LEU A 60 16.23 0.74 16.06
N THR A 61 16.53 -0.31 16.81
CA THR A 61 17.81 -0.51 17.52
C THR A 61 18.71 -1.48 16.72
N GLN A 62 20.00 -1.54 17.06
CA GLN A 62 20.94 -2.44 16.38
C GLN A 62 20.58 -3.93 16.47
N ALA A 63 19.84 -4.32 17.50
CA ALA A 63 19.38 -5.71 17.70
C ALA A 63 18.04 -6.00 16.99
N SER A 64 17.37 -4.99 16.45
CA SER A 64 16.05 -5.14 15.85
C SER A 64 16.11 -5.93 14.55
N ARG A 65 15.06 -6.71 14.32
CA ARG A 65 14.77 -7.35 13.03
C ARG A 65 13.47 -6.80 12.46
N VAL A 66 13.29 -7.01 11.17
CA VAL A 66 12.08 -6.62 10.46
C VAL A 66 11.46 -7.83 9.76
N ALA A 67 10.15 -7.94 9.84
CA ALA A 67 9.35 -8.76 8.95
C ALA A 67 9.22 -8.01 7.63
N ARG A 68 9.80 -8.54 6.55
CA ARG A 68 9.69 -7.95 5.20
C ARG A 68 8.88 -8.88 4.32
N ILE A 69 7.86 -8.33 3.66
CA ILE A 69 6.93 -9.07 2.82
C ILE A 69 6.80 -8.32 1.49
N LYS A 70 7.42 -8.87 0.43
CA LYS A 70 7.28 -8.36 -0.95
C LYS A 70 6.21 -9.19 -1.66
N ARG A 71 5.20 -8.52 -2.22
CA ARG A 71 4.06 -9.16 -2.87
C ARG A 71 3.74 -8.51 -4.22
N LEU A 72 3.38 -9.33 -5.18
CA LEU A 72 2.60 -8.89 -6.34
C LEU A 72 1.12 -8.95 -5.95
N ARG A 73 0.42 -7.83 -6.12
CA ARG A 73 -0.96 -7.64 -5.68
C ARG A 73 -1.90 -7.66 -6.87
N PHE A 74 -3.05 -8.31 -6.70
CA PHE A 74 -4.04 -8.47 -7.75
C PHE A 74 -5.40 -7.93 -7.30
N ALA A 75 -6.17 -7.43 -8.28
CA ALA A 75 -7.61 -7.32 -8.21
C ALA A 75 -8.19 -8.33 -9.20
N ASP A 76 -8.99 -9.28 -8.71
CA ASP A 76 -9.33 -10.50 -9.44
C ASP A 76 -8.05 -11.18 -9.96
N ASP A 77 -7.89 -11.35 -11.26
CA ASP A 77 -6.70 -11.96 -11.88
C ASP A 77 -5.71 -10.93 -12.46
N THR A 78 -5.99 -9.63 -12.30
CA THR A 78 -5.18 -8.56 -12.89
C THR A 78 -4.11 -8.08 -11.91
N PRO A 79 -2.80 -8.11 -12.27
CA PRO A 79 -1.75 -7.57 -11.44
C PRO A 79 -1.81 -6.03 -11.42
N LEU A 80 -1.86 -5.44 -10.21
CA LEU A 80 -2.02 -4.01 -10.03
C LEU A 80 -0.81 -3.33 -9.39
N ALA A 81 -0.14 -4.02 -8.46
CA ALA A 81 0.96 -3.41 -7.73
C ALA A 81 2.00 -4.43 -7.28
N ILE A 82 3.23 -3.96 -7.10
CA ILE A 82 4.28 -4.64 -6.36
C ILE A 82 4.49 -3.85 -5.09
N GLU A 83 4.24 -4.46 -3.93
CA GLU A 83 4.42 -3.84 -2.62
C GLU A 83 5.49 -4.56 -1.81
N THR A 84 6.34 -3.81 -1.12
CA THR A 84 7.21 -4.29 -0.06
C THR A 84 6.79 -3.63 1.24
N SER A 85 6.24 -4.42 2.15
CA SER A 85 5.89 -3.99 3.49
C SER A 85 6.96 -4.45 4.47
N THR A 86 7.47 -3.52 5.27
CA THR A 86 8.45 -3.74 6.32
C THR A 86 7.86 -3.33 7.67
N VAL A 87 7.86 -4.27 8.61
CA VAL A 87 7.27 -4.13 9.94
C VAL A 87 8.32 -4.54 10.97
N PRO A 88 8.52 -3.81 12.08
CA PRO A 88 9.35 -4.31 13.18
C PRO A 88 8.90 -5.71 13.62
N ALA A 89 9.85 -6.64 13.80
CA ALA A 89 9.54 -8.03 14.10
C ALA A 89 8.71 -8.23 15.38
N ASP A 90 8.79 -7.28 16.32
CA ASP A 90 7.98 -7.29 17.55
C ASP A 90 6.47 -7.24 17.27
N PHE A 91 6.05 -6.61 16.18
CA PHE A 91 4.64 -6.54 15.78
C PHE A 91 4.20 -7.72 14.92
N ILE A 92 5.12 -8.28 14.10
CA ILE A 92 4.89 -9.48 13.27
C ILE A 92 6.09 -10.42 13.45
N PRO A 93 6.15 -11.20 14.54
CA PRO A 93 7.28 -12.09 14.78
C PRO A 93 7.31 -13.31 13.82
N ASP A 94 6.17 -13.65 13.26
CA ASP A 94 6.05 -14.68 12.22
C ASP A 94 5.46 -14.08 10.94
N PRO A 95 6.29 -13.72 9.94
CA PRO A 95 5.81 -13.20 8.66
C PRO A 95 4.96 -14.20 7.87
N GLU A 96 5.09 -15.51 8.10
CA GLU A 96 4.29 -16.53 7.42
C GLU A 96 2.81 -16.43 7.81
N SER A 97 2.50 -15.90 8.99
CA SER A 97 1.13 -15.66 9.46
C SER A 97 0.39 -14.56 8.70
N VAL A 98 1.09 -13.77 7.86
CA VAL A 98 0.46 -12.74 7.03
C VAL A 98 -0.02 -13.35 5.73
N GLU A 99 -1.29 -13.65 5.65
CA GLU A 99 -1.91 -14.26 4.46
C GLU A 99 -2.25 -13.18 3.40
N THR A 100 -3.46 -12.65 3.41
CA THR A 100 -3.94 -11.70 2.38
C THR A 100 -3.71 -10.24 2.77
N SER A 101 -3.94 -9.89 4.03
CA SER A 101 -3.89 -8.51 4.52
C SER A 101 -2.94 -8.36 5.69
N LEU A 102 -1.92 -7.49 5.53
CA LEU A 102 -1.05 -7.11 6.64
C LEU A 102 -1.84 -6.40 7.75
N TYR A 103 -2.81 -5.55 7.41
CA TYR A 103 -3.60 -4.83 8.41
C TYR A 103 -4.52 -5.74 9.21
N GLU A 104 -5.02 -6.81 8.62
CA GLU A 104 -5.76 -7.86 9.35
C GLU A 104 -4.84 -8.58 10.33
N ALA A 105 -3.62 -8.94 9.91
CA ALA A 105 -2.63 -9.59 10.77
C ALA A 105 -2.16 -8.68 11.94
N LEU A 106 -1.97 -7.38 11.68
CA LEU A 106 -1.64 -6.40 12.71
C LEU A 106 -2.83 -6.18 13.67
N ARG A 107 -4.05 -6.08 13.16
CA ARG A 107 -5.27 -5.93 13.99
C ARG A 107 -5.48 -7.12 14.92
N ALA A 108 -5.23 -8.34 14.45
CA ALA A 108 -5.32 -9.56 15.25
C ALA A 108 -4.32 -9.60 16.42
N ARG A 109 -3.32 -8.70 16.42
CA ARG A 109 -2.31 -8.53 17.47
C ARG A 109 -2.41 -7.20 18.22
N ASP A 110 -3.54 -6.50 18.11
CA ASP A 110 -3.78 -5.18 18.71
C ASP A 110 -2.80 -4.09 18.23
N HIS A 111 -2.19 -4.28 17.05
CA HIS A 111 -1.26 -3.34 16.43
C HIS A 111 -1.83 -2.70 15.16
N ALA A 112 -3.15 -2.48 15.12
CA ALA A 112 -3.80 -1.82 13.97
C ALA A 112 -3.30 -0.38 13.83
N PRO A 113 -2.81 0.03 12.64
CA PRO A 113 -2.43 1.41 12.40
C PRO A 113 -3.67 2.31 12.44
N VAL A 114 -3.50 3.52 13.01
CA VAL A 114 -4.58 4.51 13.14
C VAL A 114 -4.34 5.76 12.30
N ARG A 115 -3.11 5.96 11.82
CA ARG A 115 -2.69 7.10 11.01
C ARG A 115 -1.58 6.68 10.06
N ALA A 116 -1.51 7.30 8.90
CA ALA A 116 -0.36 7.14 8.01
C ALA A 116 0.01 8.46 7.33
N VAL A 117 1.27 8.55 6.92
CA VAL A 117 1.77 9.54 5.97
C VAL A 117 2.12 8.80 4.69
N GLN A 118 1.60 9.27 3.58
CA GLN A 118 1.82 8.66 2.28
C GLN A 118 2.38 9.68 1.29
N ARG A 119 3.43 9.27 0.59
CA ARG A 119 3.99 10.02 -0.55
C ARG A 119 3.69 9.24 -1.82
N VAL A 120 3.22 9.94 -2.83
CA VAL A 120 2.97 9.41 -4.17
C VAL A 120 3.81 10.21 -5.17
N THR A 121 4.59 9.52 -5.98
CA THR A 121 5.41 10.12 -7.04
C THR A 121 5.27 9.29 -8.31
N ALA A 122 5.55 9.88 -9.47
CA ALA A 122 5.64 9.14 -10.72
C ALA A 122 7.08 8.66 -10.94
N CYS A 123 7.24 7.47 -11.50
CA CYS A 123 8.53 6.97 -11.97
C CYS A 123 8.34 6.00 -13.14
N ASN A 124 9.43 5.73 -13.84
CA ASN A 124 9.47 4.72 -14.89
C ASN A 124 9.92 3.39 -14.31
N LEU A 125 9.29 2.31 -14.76
CA LEU A 125 9.51 0.98 -14.21
C LEU A 125 10.72 0.30 -14.85
N ALA A 126 11.54 -0.37 -14.01
CA ALA A 126 12.62 -1.22 -14.49
C ALA A 126 12.05 -2.54 -15.09
N LEU A 127 12.78 -3.14 -16.03
CA LEU A 127 12.37 -4.33 -16.78
C LEU A 127 11.81 -5.44 -15.87
N LYS A 128 12.55 -5.80 -14.82
CA LYS A 128 12.19 -6.90 -13.91
C LYS A 128 10.82 -6.71 -13.23
N ASP A 129 10.49 -5.48 -12.82
CA ASP A 129 9.22 -5.18 -12.16
C ASP A 129 8.12 -4.96 -13.21
N ALA A 130 8.44 -4.50 -14.41
CA ALA A 130 7.51 -4.36 -15.52
C ALA A 130 6.94 -5.72 -15.94
N GLU A 131 7.78 -6.73 -16.12
CA GLU A 131 7.35 -8.10 -16.45
C GLU A 131 6.37 -8.67 -15.42
N LEU A 132 6.59 -8.41 -14.12
CA LEU A 132 5.70 -8.85 -13.06
C LEU A 132 4.31 -8.21 -13.13
N LEU A 133 4.25 -6.94 -13.56
CA LEU A 133 3.01 -6.18 -13.68
C LEU A 133 2.33 -6.34 -15.06
N GLY A 134 2.94 -7.07 -16.00
CA GLY A 134 2.46 -7.17 -17.37
C GLY A 134 2.57 -5.83 -18.14
N LEU A 135 3.61 -5.05 -17.83
CA LEU A 135 3.95 -3.77 -18.44
C LEU A 135 5.26 -3.87 -19.23
N THR A 136 5.58 -2.82 -19.97
CA THR A 136 6.84 -2.68 -20.68
C THR A 136 7.86 -1.90 -19.83
N ALA A 137 9.14 -2.22 -19.96
CA ALA A 137 10.19 -1.45 -19.33
C ALA A 137 10.12 0.03 -19.77
N GLY A 138 10.15 0.93 -18.80
CA GLY A 138 9.99 2.36 -19.05
C GLY A 138 8.55 2.88 -18.94
N ASP A 139 7.55 2.02 -18.82
CA ASP A 139 6.18 2.47 -18.56
C ASP A 139 6.10 3.24 -17.23
N ALA A 140 5.29 4.30 -17.23
CA ALA A 140 5.08 5.13 -16.06
C ALA A 140 4.19 4.43 -15.02
N VAL A 141 4.61 4.48 -13.78
CA VAL A 141 3.85 3.95 -12.63
C VAL A 141 3.81 4.96 -11.49
N LEU A 142 2.90 4.76 -10.55
CA LEU A 142 2.87 5.51 -9.30
C LEU A 142 3.77 4.80 -8.29
N SER A 143 4.83 5.48 -7.85
CA SER A 143 5.66 5.04 -6.73
C SER A 143 5.07 5.54 -5.42
N ILE A 144 4.77 4.65 -4.51
CA ILE A 144 4.16 4.96 -3.23
C ILE A 144 5.10 4.59 -2.10
N GLN A 145 5.25 5.51 -1.16
CA GLN A 145 5.86 5.25 0.14
C GLN A 145 4.83 5.61 1.21
N ARG A 146 4.55 4.69 2.13
CA ARG A 146 3.64 4.87 3.26
C ARG A 146 4.35 4.54 4.56
N ILE A 147 4.18 5.41 5.56
CA ILE A 147 4.62 5.18 6.93
C ILE A 147 3.36 5.19 7.80
N ALA A 148 3.07 4.08 8.49
CA ALA A 148 1.89 3.94 9.31
C ALA A 148 2.23 3.91 10.80
N PHE A 149 1.35 4.47 11.62
CA PHE A 149 1.56 4.73 13.03
C PHE A 149 0.47 4.08 13.89
N LEU A 150 0.87 3.57 15.04
CA LEU A 150 -0.02 3.15 16.11
C LEU A 150 -0.59 4.38 16.86
N ARG A 151 -1.57 4.14 17.71
CA ARG A 151 -2.20 5.17 18.56
C ARG A 151 -1.20 5.86 19.49
N ASP A 152 -0.18 5.16 19.96
CA ASP A 152 0.87 5.67 20.82
C ASP A 152 2.00 6.40 20.07
N GLY A 153 1.88 6.51 18.76
CA GLY A 153 2.83 7.20 17.89
C GLY A 153 3.97 6.35 17.37
N ARG A 154 4.14 5.10 17.82
CA ARG A 154 5.15 4.20 17.26
C ARG A 154 4.86 3.91 15.79
N ILE A 155 5.91 3.79 15.00
CA ILE A 155 5.81 3.42 13.58
C ILE A 155 5.70 1.89 13.51
N VAL A 156 4.60 1.42 12.91
CA VAL A 156 4.31 -0.01 12.79
C VAL A 156 4.64 -0.55 11.41
N GLU A 157 4.66 0.29 10.39
CA GLU A 157 4.86 -0.14 9.00
C GLU A 157 5.58 0.92 8.17
N LEU A 158 6.50 0.47 7.35
CA LEU A 158 6.98 1.15 6.15
C LEU A 158 6.61 0.31 4.93
N THR A 159 5.77 0.83 4.06
CA THR A 159 5.46 0.19 2.78
C THR A 159 5.98 1.04 1.63
N THR A 160 6.64 0.39 0.68
CA THR A 160 7.00 0.97 -0.62
C THR A 160 6.42 0.11 -1.73
N GLY A 161 6.04 0.73 -2.86
CA GLY A 161 5.48 -0.04 -3.95
C GLY A 161 5.34 0.73 -5.24
N TYR A 162 5.14 -0.03 -6.32
CA TYR A 162 4.82 0.46 -7.66
C TYR A 162 3.42 0.04 -8.03
N TYR A 163 2.60 0.99 -8.43
CA TYR A 163 1.20 0.79 -8.81
C TYR A 163 1.00 1.17 -10.26
N ARG A 164 0.28 0.37 -11.00
CA ARG A 164 -0.07 0.60 -12.40
C ARG A 164 -0.88 1.89 -12.55
N SER A 165 -0.31 2.90 -13.20
CA SER A 165 -0.96 4.21 -13.39
C SER A 165 -2.08 4.18 -14.43
N ASP A 166 -2.12 3.16 -15.27
CA ASP A 166 -3.20 2.91 -16.24
C ASP A 166 -4.46 2.33 -15.58
N MET A 167 -4.34 1.71 -14.41
CA MET A 167 -5.43 1.02 -13.71
C MET A 167 -5.70 1.55 -12.29
N TYR A 168 -4.84 2.40 -11.75
CA TYR A 168 -4.91 2.87 -10.37
C TYR A 168 -4.69 4.38 -10.30
N ASP A 169 -5.55 5.10 -9.60
CA ASP A 169 -5.40 6.51 -9.31
C ASP A 169 -5.74 6.87 -7.86
N PHE A 170 -5.37 8.07 -7.46
CA PHE A 170 -5.66 8.61 -6.14
C PHE A 170 -6.56 9.82 -6.28
N VAL A 171 -7.66 9.82 -5.55
CA VAL A 171 -8.66 10.89 -5.57
C VAL A 171 -8.78 11.52 -4.20
N THR A 172 -8.82 12.83 -4.12
CA THR A 172 -9.11 13.57 -2.90
C THR A 172 -10.12 14.66 -3.17
N GLU A 173 -11.05 14.88 -2.24
CA GLU A 173 -11.93 16.05 -2.24
C GLU A 173 -11.23 17.19 -1.52
N LEU A 174 -11.15 18.34 -2.18
CA LEU A 174 -10.62 19.58 -1.59
C LEU A 174 -11.80 20.47 -1.17
N ARG A 175 -11.74 21.01 0.04
CA ARG A 175 -12.72 21.96 0.57
C ARG A 175 -12.00 23.26 0.94
N SER A 176 -12.67 24.39 0.72
CA SER A 176 -12.19 25.67 1.20
C SER A 176 -12.45 25.81 2.72
N GLU A 177 -11.49 26.35 3.46
CA GLU A 177 -11.65 26.64 4.90
C GLU A 177 -12.74 27.69 5.19
N ALA A 178 -13.28 28.37 4.17
CA ALA A 178 -14.31 29.40 4.31
C ALA A 178 -15.73 28.84 4.54
N ASP A 179 -15.91 27.53 4.54
CA ASP A 179 -17.21 26.87 4.68
C ASP A 179 -17.40 26.13 6.04
N GLU A 180 -16.57 26.46 7.08
CA GLU A 180 -16.77 26.02 8.47
C GLU A 180 -17.50 27.08 9.33
#